data_f5382b27bbe3c93b5838bea73c8cf1e5
#
_entry.id   f5382b27bbe3c93b5838bea73c8cf1e5
#
_cell.length_a   1.000
_cell.length_b   1.000
_cell.length_c   1.000
_cell.angle_alpha   90.00
_cell.angle_beta   90.00
_cell.angle_gamma   90.00
#
_symmetry.space_group_name_H-M   'P 1'
#
loop_
_entity.id
_entity.type
_entity.pdbx_description
1 polymer ?
#
loop_
_entity_poly.entity_id
_entity_poly.type
_entity_poly.pdbx_seq_one_letter_code
_entity_poly.pdbx_strand_id
1 'polypeptide(L)'
;MNLDAETRALLASARIGMLALNGGRYPLVNPAAFHYGGDSIWLTTSRHAVKVALARKQPSCSFLVDAGNQCVLLEGEAEVYDPRSVPGIARALMEGPGFYLNLAGYAFKNAAFIGGYLRDLARIPGEWWPQNRALLRLRVSRAWSLPSVSSPPAGPAPVPGVPVGVRRTLARIPVAYVCTLVDGVPLMAPALWAVDGSVSVVIGVAGFLGISRRAAGGLAIESHHAYRATRMVGAYLRGRFTADPDAKAGIAERYGLESEPAGLGLRFEAERATWWRGFNLETAEVEQPATRRVAH
;
A
#
# COMPACT_ATOMS: atom_id res chain seq x y z
N MET A 1 -1.13 22.64 6.17
CA MET A 1 -1.40 21.72 7.31
C MET A 1 -0.20 21.71 8.24
N ASN A 2 -0.41 21.77 9.57
CA ASN A 2 0.72 21.79 10.52
C ASN A 2 0.96 20.38 11.06
N LEU A 3 1.87 19.63 10.43
CA LEU A 3 2.35 18.36 10.95
C LEU A 3 3.32 18.60 12.11
N ASP A 4 3.31 17.71 13.11
CA ASP A 4 4.30 17.75 14.19
C ASP A 4 5.72 17.42 13.65
N ALA A 5 6.74 17.70 14.48
CA ALA A 5 8.14 17.54 14.07
C ALA A 5 8.49 16.07 13.82
N GLU A 6 7.92 15.15 14.59
CA GLU A 6 8.19 13.71 14.49
C GLU A 6 7.60 13.14 13.19
N THR A 7 6.37 13.47 12.85
CA THR A 7 5.75 13.12 11.56
C THR A 7 6.55 13.66 10.39
N ARG A 8 7.00 14.92 10.45
CA ARG A 8 7.85 15.48 9.39
C ARG A 8 9.18 14.74 9.24
N ALA A 9 9.81 14.38 10.35
CA ALA A 9 11.06 13.61 10.35
C ALA A 9 10.86 12.22 9.73
N LEU A 10 9.74 11.52 10.07
CA LEU A 10 9.37 10.26 9.45
C LEU A 10 9.20 10.42 7.93
N LEU A 11 8.42 11.41 7.48
CA LEU A 11 8.18 11.64 6.05
C LEU A 11 9.46 12.03 5.29
N ALA A 12 10.40 12.71 5.95
CA ALA A 12 11.69 13.05 5.36
C ALA A 12 12.61 11.82 5.22
N SER A 13 12.65 10.94 6.22
CA SER A 13 13.55 9.77 6.26
C SER A 13 13.03 8.57 5.49
N ALA A 14 11.73 8.27 5.56
CA ALA A 14 11.13 7.14 4.87
C ALA A 14 11.20 7.31 3.34
N ARG A 15 11.50 6.22 2.63
CA ARG A 15 11.68 6.22 1.16
C ARG A 15 10.51 5.62 0.41
N ILE A 16 9.85 4.64 1.00
CA ILE A 16 8.71 3.93 0.43
C ILE A 16 7.51 4.13 1.35
N GLY A 17 6.35 4.32 0.77
CA GLY A 17 5.07 4.30 1.46
C GLY A 17 4.04 3.60 0.59
N MET A 18 2.87 3.36 1.15
CA MET A 18 1.75 2.68 0.49
C MET A 18 0.75 3.71 -0.01
N LEU A 19 0.57 3.80 -1.32
CA LEU A 19 -0.48 4.62 -1.94
C LEU A 19 -1.75 3.79 -2.04
N ALA A 20 -2.88 4.32 -1.56
CA ALA A 20 -4.20 3.79 -1.81
C ALA A 20 -5.05 4.75 -2.63
N LEU A 21 -5.76 4.21 -3.61
CA LEU A 21 -6.68 4.92 -4.48
C LEU A 21 -8.04 4.24 -4.47
N ASN A 22 -9.10 5.01 -4.67
CA ASN A 22 -10.43 4.45 -4.83
C ASN A 22 -10.53 3.70 -6.17
N GLY A 23 -10.65 2.39 -6.10
CA GLY A 23 -10.80 1.50 -7.26
C GLY A 23 -12.25 1.06 -7.52
N GLY A 24 -13.22 1.71 -6.89
CA GLY A 24 -14.65 1.35 -6.95
C GLY A 24 -15.02 0.38 -5.83
N ARG A 25 -15.30 -0.88 -6.14
CA ARG A 25 -15.66 -1.89 -5.13
C ARG A 25 -14.53 -2.16 -4.13
N TYR A 26 -13.27 -2.12 -4.59
CA TYR A 26 -12.10 -2.35 -3.76
C TYR A 26 -11.11 -1.20 -3.93
N PRO A 27 -10.42 -0.77 -2.86
CA PRO A 27 -9.31 0.15 -3.02
C PRO A 27 -8.19 -0.50 -3.86
N LEU A 28 -7.34 0.29 -4.49
CA LEU A 28 -6.09 -0.14 -5.10
C LEU A 28 -4.95 0.29 -4.20
N VAL A 29 -4.12 -0.65 -3.74
CA VAL A 29 -2.96 -0.37 -2.89
C VAL A 29 -1.67 -0.75 -3.60
N ASN A 30 -0.69 0.16 -3.62
CA ASN A 30 0.62 -0.07 -4.21
C ASN A 30 1.73 0.62 -3.42
N PRO A 31 2.91 0.00 -3.27
CA PRO A 31 4.08 0.70 -2.76
C PRO A 31 4.58 1.75 -3.76
N ALA A 32 5.13 2.84 -3.23
CA ALA A 32 5.70 3.90 -4.04
C ALA A 32 6.85 4.62 -3.32
N ALA A 33 7.93 4.90 -4.05
CA ALA A 33 8.93 5.85 -3.62
C ALA A 33 8.35 7.26 -3.68
N PHE A 34 8.62 8.07 -2.67
CA PHE A 34 7.98 9.37 -2.52
C PHE A 34 8.92 10.46 -1.99
N HIS A 35 8.45 11.69 -2.13
CA HIS A 35 8.99 12.88 -1.47
C HIS A 35 7.83 13.64 -0.83
N TYR A 36 8.02 14.14 0.39
CA TYR A 36 7.10 15.07 1.05
C TYR A 36 7.64 16.49 0.95
N GLY A 37 6.87 17.39 0.41
CA GLY A 37 7.22 18.80 0.29
C GLY A 37 6.04 19.65 -0.14
N GLY A 38 5.94 20.86 0.40
CA GLY A 38 4.82 21.78 0.12
C GLY A 38 3.45 21.19 0.50
N ASP A 39 3.35 20.57 1.68
CA ASP A 39 2.13 19.89 2.18
C ASP A 39 1.57 18.84 1.21
N SER A 40 2.44 18.20 0.46
CA SER A 40 2.06 17.21 -0.54
C SER A 40 3.03 16.03 -0.59
N ILE A 41 2.51 14.87 -0.96
CA ILE A 41 3.31 13.71 -1.33
C ILE A 41 3.51 13.71 -2.85
N TRP A 42 4.75 13.61 -3.29
CA TRP A 42 5.15 13.56 -4.67
C TRP A 42 5.72 12.19 -5.00
N LEU A 43 5.21 11.56 -6.05
CA LEU A 43 5.69 10.25 -6.50
C LEU A 43 5.62 10.15 -8.03
N THR A 44 6.40 9.25 -8.61
CA THR A 44 6.39 9.00 -10.05
C THR A 44 5.88 7.59 -10.36
N THR A 45 5.20 7.44 -11.49
CA THR A 45 4.68 6.16 -11.96
C THR A 45 4.65 6.13 -13.49
N SER A 46 4.37 4.97 -14.11
CA SER A 46 4.06 4.93 -15.53
C SER A 46 2.76 5.67 -15.82
N ARG A 47 2.74 6.47 -16.89
CA ARG A 47 1.53 7.15 -17.36
C ARG A 47 0.40 6.19 -17.76
N HIS A 48 0.78 4.94 -18.07
CA HIS A 48 -0.14 3.85 -18.44
C HIS A 48 -0.61 3.03 -17.23
N ALA A 49 -0.09 3.30 -16.04
CA ALA A 49 -0.47 2.56 -14.85
C ALA A 49 -1.95 2.80 -14.47
N VAL A 50 -2.64 1.76 -14.03
CA VAL A 50 -4.04 1.81 -13.57
C VAL A 50 -4.23 2.91 -12.51
N LYS A 51 -3.26 3.13 -11.64
CA LYS A 51 -3.32 4.18 -10.62
C LYS A 51 -3.45 5.60 -11.20
N VAL A 52 -2.91 5.86 -12.39
CA VAL A 52 -3.05 7.16 -13.08
C VAL A 52 -4.49 7.33 -13.59
N ALA A 53 -5.08 6.29 -14.16
CA ALA A 53 -6.46 6.32 -14.61
C ALA A 53 -7.43 6.50 -13.43
N LEU A 54 -7.19 5.79 -12.32
CA LEU A 54 -7.99 5.93 -11.10
C LEU A 54 -7.88 7.32 -10.49
N ALA A 55 -6.67 7.87 -10.34
CA ALA A 55 -6.44 9.21 -9.80
C ALA A 55 -7.13 10.31 -10.63
N ARG A 56 -7.23 10.12 -11.96
CA ARG A 56 -7.99 11.06 -12.82
C ARG A 56 -9.50 10.94 -12.65
N LYS A 57 -10.01 9.74 -12.39
CA LYS A 57 -11.45 9.46 -12.29
C LYS A 57 -11.97 9.74 -10.88
N GLN A 58 -11.20 9.36 -9.88
CA GLN A 58 -11.55 9.46 -8.45
C GLN A 58 -10.30 9.89 -7.69
N PRO A 59 -10.12 11.21 -7.46
CA PRO A 59 -8.87 11.74 -6.89
C PRO A 59 -8.68 11.40 -5.41
N SER A 60 -9.73 11.01 -4.69
CA SER A 60 -9.62 10.63 -3.27
C SER A 60 -8.60 9.52 -3.08
N CYS A 61 -7.62 9.77 -2.24
CA CYS A 61 -6.52 8.84 -2.01
C CYS A 61 -5.97 8.98 -0.59
N SER A 62 -5.21 7.99 -0.18
CA SER A 62 -4.39 8.09 1.01
C SER A 62 -2.99 7.54 0.78
N PHE A 63 -2.08 7.92 1.66
CA PHE A 63 -0.69 7.49 1.63
C PHE A 63 -0.23 7.15 3.03
N LEU A 64 0.16 5.91 3.25
CA LEU A 64 0.61 5.41 4.54
C LEU A 64 2.12 5.25 4.54
N VAL A 65 2.75 5.77 5.59
CA VAL A 65 4.19 5.60 5.86
C VAL A 65 4.33 4.91 7.19
N ASP A 66 4.97 3.74 7.19
CA ASP A 66 5.20 2.91 8.36
C ASP A 66 6.71 2.67 8.50
N ALA A 67 7.28 3.07 9.63
CA ALA A 67 8.67 2.85 9.98
C ALA A 67 8.84 1.79 11.10
N GLY A 68 7.79 1.07 11.45
CA GLY A 68 7.81 0.03 12.47
C GLY A 68 7.67 0.53 13.91
N ASN A 69 8.11 1.74 14.21
CA ASN A 69 7.91 2.40 15.51
C ASN A 69 6.91 3.56 15.43
N GLN A 70 6.68 4.07 14.25
CA GLN A 70 5.75 5.15 13.96
C GLN A 70 5.05 4.89 12.63
N CYS A 71 3.75 5.12 12.59
CA CYS A 71 2.93 4.98 11.39
C CYS A 71 2.08 6.23 11.19
N VAL A 72 2.08 6.76 9.97
CA VAL A 72 1.30 7.95 9.61
C VAL A 72 0.50 7.66 8.34
N LEU A 73 -0.79 7.92 8.39
CA LEU A 73 -1.65 7.95 7.23
C LEU A 73 -1.95 9.40 6.84
N LEU A 74 -1.72 9.72 5.59
CA LEU A 74 -2.04 11.00 4.96
C LEU A 74 -3.21 10.80 4.02
N GLU A 75 -4.29 11.57 4.20
CA GLU A 75 -5.48 11.57 3.37
C GLU A 75 -5.47 12.83 2.48
N GLY A 76 -5.96 12.72 1.26
CA GLY A 76 -6.05 13.86 0.36
C GLY A 76 -6.53 13.51 -1.04
N GLU A 77 -6.18 14.37 -1.99
CA GLU A 77 -6.56 14.23 -3.38
C GLU A 77 -5.33 14.09 -4.28
N ALA A 78 -5.41 13.15 -5.21
CA ALA A 78 -4.35 12.90 -6.18
C ALA A 78 -4.53 13.75 -7.43
N GLU A 79 -3.47 14.43 -7.83
CA GLU A 79 -3.35 15.17 -9.08
C GLU A 79 -2.33 14.51 -10.00
N VAL A 80 -2.61 14.49 -11.29
CA VAL A 80 -1.73 13.86 -12.29
C VAL A 80 -1.09 14.92 -13.16
N TYR A 81 0.23 14.93 -13.20
CA TYR A 81 1.06 15.73 -14.11
C TYR A 81 1.68 14.80 -15.14
N ASP A 82 1.09 14.79 -16.34
CA ASP A 82 1.57 13.97 -17.45
C ASP A 82 2.29 14.90 -18.45
N PRO A 83 3.64 14.78 -18.61
CA PRO A 83 4.42 15.69 -19.45
C PRO A 83 4.12 15.53 -20.95
N ARG A 84 3.34 14.52 -21.33
CA ARG A 84 2.91 14.31 -22.72
C ARG A 84 1.46 14.73 -22.98
N SER A 85 0.78 15.32 -22.01
CA SER A 85 -0.58 15.81 -22.17
C SER A 85 -0.62 17.33 -21.99
N VAL A 86 -1.37 18.01 -22.86
CA VAL A 86 -1.54 19.48 -22.76
C VAL A 86 -2.06 19.91 -21.40
N PRO A 87 -3.09 19.25 -20.80
CA PRO A 87 -3.54 19.60 -19.46
C PRO A 87 -2.49 19.39 -18.37
N GLY A 88 -1.66 18.35 -18.50
CA GLY A 88 -0.58 18.05 -17.53
C GLY A 88 0.54 19.09 -17.58
N ILE A 89 0.93 19.53 -18.78
CA ILE A 89 1.91 20.59 -18.98
C ILE A 89 1.37 21.93 -18.44
N ALA A 90 0.15 22.31 -18.81
CA ALA A 90 -0.48 23.54 -18.36
C ALA A 90 -0.56 23.59 -16.83
N ARG A 91 -0.97 22.49 -16.18
CA ARG A 91 -1.03 22.40 -14.72
C ARG A 91 0.35 22.56 -14.08
N ALA A 92 1.40 21.92 -14.63
CA ALA A 92 2.77 22.06 -14.11
C ALA A 92 3.29 23.50 -14.23
N LEU A 93 2.97 24.20 -15.29
CA LEU A 93 3.34 25.61 -15.48
C LEU A 93 2.58 26.52 -14.50
N MET A 94 1.32 26.25 -14.22
CA MET A 94 0.51 27.04 -13.27
C MET A 94 0.98 26.90 -11.82
N GLU A 95 1.60 25.76 -11.44
CA GLU A 95 2.16 25.56 -10.09
C GLU A 95 3.43 26.39 -9.83
N GLY A 96 4.05 26.92 -10.88
CA GLY A 96 5.22 27.79 -10.78
C GLY A 96 6.48 27.12 -10.22
N PRO A 97 7.42 27.90 -9.65
CA PRO A 97 8.72 27.38 -9.18
C PRO A 97 8.63 26.29 -8.13
N GLY A 98 7.59 26.29 -7.28
CA GLY A 98 7.38 25.29 -6.25
C GLY A 98 7.26 23.85 -6.79
N PHE A 99 6.68 23.70 -7.98
CA PHE A 99 6.61 22.40 -8.65
C PHE A 99 8.00 21.82 -8.94
N TYR A 100 8.87 22.64 -9.53
CA TYR A 100 10.23 22.20 -9.90
C TYR A 100 11.11 21.93 -8.67
N LEU A 101 10.96 22.70 -7.60
CA LEU A 101 11.65 22.46 -6.34
C LEU A 101 11.24 21.11 -5.73
N ASN A 102 9.96 20.75 -5.74
CA ASN A 102 9.50 19.46 -5.25
C ASN A 102 9.92 18.29 -6.15
N LEU A 103 9.96 18.50 -7.46
CA LEU A 103 10.49 17.51 -8.40
C LEU A 103 11.99 17.26 -8.16
N ALA A 104 12.77 18.32 -7.94
CA ALA A 104 14.19 18.23 -7.56
C ALA A 104 14.36 17.53 -6.21
N GLY A 105 13.53 17.88 -5.22
CA GLY A 105 13.49 17.22 -3.91
C GLY A 105 13.19 15.71 -4.03
N TYR A 106 12.23 15.33 -4.88
CA TYR A 106 11.95 13.93 -5.18
C TYR A 106 13.18 13.23 -5.78
N ALA A 107 13.82 13.83 -6.78
CA ALA A 107 14.99 13.27 -7.44
C ALA A 107 16.16 13.11 -6.47
N PHE A 108 16.44 14.12 -5.65
CA PHE A 108 17.51 14.08 -4.66
C PHE A 108 17.25 13.02 -3.58
N LYS A 109 16.09 13.01 -2.96
CA LYS A 109 15.72 12.04 -1.92
C LYS A 109 15.81 10.60 -2.44
N ASN A 110 15.39 10.36 -3.68
CA ASN A 110 15.31 9.03 -4.28
C ASN A 110 16.47 8.73 -5.25
N ALA A 111 17.58 9.48 -5.19
CA ALA A 111 18.69 9.35 -6.14
C ALA A 111 19.24 7.92 -6.24
N ALA A 112 19.41 7.23 -5.11
CA ALA A 112 19.87 5.84 -5.09
C ALA A 112 18.85 4.87 -5.72
N PHE A 113 17.55 5.10 -5.51
CA PHE A 113 16.47 4.32 -6.11
C PHE A 113 16.39 4.57 -7.63
N ILE A 114 16.54 5.83 -8.05
CA ILE A 114 16.61 6.24 -9.47
C ILE A 114 17.84 5.62 -10.14
N GLY A 115 18.99 5.65 -9.49
CA GLY A 115 20.21 5.01 -9.97
C GLY A 115 20.06 3.50 -10.14
N GLY A 116 19.44 2.83 -9.16
CA GLY A 116 19.08 1.41 -9.25
C GLY A 116 18.12 1.11 -10.39
N TYR A 117 17.13 1.97 -10.60
CA TYR A 117 16.18 1.88 -11.71
C TYR A 117 16.89 2.05 -13.09
N LEU A 118 17.75 3.05 -13.26
CA LEU A 118 18.50 3.27 -14.49
C LEU A 118 19.45 2.11 -14.79
N ARG A 119 20.11 1.55 -13.77
CA ARG A 119 20.94 0.35 -13.89
C ARG A 119 20.19 -0.86 -14.42
N ASP A 120 18.92 -0.98 -14.04
CA ASP A 120 18.06 -2.11 -14.43
C ASP A 120 17.22 -1.84 -15.67
N LEU A 121 17.39 -0.68 -16.34
CA LEU A 121 16.52 -0.18 -17.40
C LEU A 121 16.28 -1.19 -18.54
N ALA A 122 17.29 -1.96 -18.91
CA ALA A 122 17.18 -3.00 -19.94
C ALA A 122 16.26 -4.18 -19.55
N ARG A 123 15.95 -4.32 -18.25
CA ARG A 123 15.07 -5.37 -17.69
C ARG A 123 13.67 -4.86 -17.36
N ILE A 124 13.43 -3.58 -17.61
CA ILE A 124 12.17 -2.89 -17.27
C ILE A 124 11.33 -2.79 -18.54
N PRO A 125 10.04 -3.18 -18.51
CA PRO A 125 9.15 -3.01 -19.67
C PRO A 125 9.11 -1.56 -20.14
N GLY A 126 9.03 -1.36 -21.46
CA GLY A 126 9.13 -0.03 -22.11
C GLY A 126 8.09 0.98 -21.63
N GLU A 127 6.91 0.52 -21.20
CA GLU A 127 5.86 1.37 -20.60
C GLU A 127 6.27 2.03 -19.29
N TRP A 128 7.32 1.51 -18.63
CA TRP A 128 7.88 2.05 -17.39
C TRP A 128 9.14 2.88 -17.62
N TRP A 129 9.59 3.05 -18.85
CA TRP A 129 10.78 3.85 -19.14
C TRP A 129 10.61 5.33 -18.79
N PRO A 130 11.71 6.09 -18.60
CA PRO A 130 11.67 7.49 -18.15
C PRO A 130 10.71 8.39 -18.94
N GLN A 131 10.67 8.23 -20.28
CA GLN A 131 9.79 8.99 -21.16
C GLN A 131 8.31 8.69 -20.97
N ASN A 132 7.95 7.60 -20.32
CA ASN A 132 6.58 7.19 -20.03
C ASN A 132 6.17 7.44 -18.56
N ARG A 133 6.93 8.28 -17.85
CA ARG A 133 6.63 8.61 -16.44
C ARG A 133 5.63 9.77 -16.36
N ALA A 134 4.70 9.63 -15.44
CA ALA A 134 3.85 10.72 -14.94
C ALA A 134 4.18 10.97 -13.47
N LEU A 135 4.01 12.21 -13.04
CA LEU A 135 4.11 12.59 -11.64
C LEU A 135 2.71 12.60 -11.03
N LEU A 136 2.57 12.02 -9.85
CA LEU A 136 1.39 12.17 -9.01
C LEU A 136 1.75 13.03 -7.81
N ARG A 137 0.88 13.98 -7.50
CA ARG A 137 0.87 14.78 -6.29
C ARG A 137 -0.34 14.40 -5.49
N LEU A 138 -0.17 14.01 -4.25
CA LEU A 138 -1.26 13.92 -3.29
C LEU A 138 -1.23 15.19 -2.45
N ARG A 139 -2.24 16.05 -2.61
CA ARG A 139 -2.46 17.21 -1.73
C ARG A 139 -3.04 16.71 -0.43
N VAL A 140 -2.26 16.82 0.64
CA VAL A 140 -2.67 16.30 1.95
C VAL A 140 -3.68 17.26 2.59
N SER A 141 -4.84 16.73 2.95
CA SER A 141 -5.91 17.43 3.68
C SER A 141 -5.97 17.04 5.15
N ARG A 142 -5.62 15.78 5.48
CA ARG A 142 -5.60 15.25 6.84
C ARG A 142 -4.40 14.34 7.07
N ALA A 143 -3.95 14.28 8.31
CA ALA A 143 -2.93 13.34 8.76
C ALA A 143 -3.39 12.65 10.03
N TRP A 144 -3.11 11.36 10.11
CA TRP A 144 -3.45 10.50 11.21
C TRP A 144 -2.18 9.83 11.72
N SER A 145 -1.85 10.02 12.98
CA SER A 145 -0.86 9.18 13.65
C SER A 145 -1.54 7.89 14.06
N LEU A 146 -1.05 6.76 13.57
CA LEU A 146 -1.58 5.44 13.86
C LEU A 146 -0.62 4.68 14.78
N PRO A 147 -1.12 3.81 15.64
CA PRO A 147 -0.25 2.91 16.37
C PRO A 147 0.52 2.05 15.38
N SER A 148 1.84 2.03 15.54
CA SER A 148 2.67 1.09 14.81
C SER A 148 2.45 -0.32 15.31
N VAL A 149 2.62 -1.29 14.44
CA VAL A 149 2.58 -2.70 14.80
C VAL A 149 4.01 -3.16 15.05
N SER A 150 4.48 -3.02 16.31
CA SER A 150 5.69 -3.73 16.74
C SER A 150 5.39 -5.22 16.69
N SER A 151 6.04 -5.95 15.78
CA SER A 151 5.87 -7.39 15.70
C SER A 151 7.19 -8.10 15.92
N PRO A 152 7.20 -9.14 16.75
CA PRO A 152 8.32 -10.08 16.80
C PRO A 152 8.46 -10.78 15.44
N PRO A 153 9.57 -11.49 15.19
CA PRO A 153 9.73 -12.27 13.98
C PRO A 153 8.55 -13.24 13.80
N ALA A 154 7.86 -13.13 12.67
CA ALA A 154 6.69 -13.93 12.38
C ALA A 154 7.10 -15.33 11.85
N GLY A 155 6.39 -16.35 12.29
CA GLY A 155 6.39 -17.66 11.65
C GLY A 155 5.94 -17.57 10.19
N PRO A 156 6.24 -18.56 9.34
CA PRO A 156 5.85 -18.53 7.94
C PRO A 156 4.33 -18.70 7.78
N ALA A 157 3.70 -17.83 6.98
CA ALA A 157 2.30 -17.96 6.60
C ALA A 157 2.16 -17.90 5.07
N PRO A 158 1.49 -18.87 4.44
CA PRO A 158 1.34 -18.92 2.99
C PRO A 158 0.29 -17.93 2.51
N VAL A 159 0.68 -16.89 1.76
CA VAL A 159 -0.28 -15.96 1.13
C VAL A 159 -1.12 -16.74 0.10
N PRO A 160 -2.46 -16.69 0.19
CA PRO A 160 -3.32 -17.41 -0.74
C PRO A 160 -3.30 -16.82 -2.15
N GLY A 161 -3.56 -17.65 -3.16
CA GLY A 161 -3.75 -17.22 -4.56
C GLY A 161 -2.49 -16.69 -5.25
N VAL A 162 -1.29 -16.84 -4.66
CA VAL A 162 -0.04 -16.39 -5.29
C VAL A 162 0.91 -17.57 -5.58
N PRO A 163 1.79 -17.47 -6.62
CA PRO A 163 2.73 -18.51 -6.96
C PRO A 163 3.74 -18.79 -5.85
N VAL A 164 4.25 -20.04 -5.79
CA VAL A 164 5.18 -20.53 -4.75
C VAL A 164 6.39 -19.60 -4.55
N GLY A 165 6.97 -19.09 -5.65
CA GLY A 165 8.14 -18.19 -5.57
C GLY A 165 7.85 -16.87 -4.88
N VAL A 166 6.67 -16.28 -5.11
CA VAL A 166 6.20 -15.06 -4.42
C VAL A 166 5.82 -15.38 -2.98
N ARG A 167 5.07 -16.47 -2.79
CA ARG A 167 4.62 -16.95 -1.48
C ARG A 167 5.77 -17.13 -0.50
N ARG A 168 6.88 -17.76 -0.92
CA ARG A 168 8.06 -17.96 -0.06
C ARG A 168 8.67 -16.64 0.42
N THR A 169 8.73 -15.63 -0.45
CA THR A 169 9.27 -14.32 -0.10
C THR A 169 8.36 -13.60 0.90
N LEU A 170 7.05 -13.67 0.70
CA LEU A 170 6.07 -12.95 1.52
C LEU A 170 5.71 -13.65 2.82
N ALA A 171 5.94 -14.98 2.91
CA ALA A 171 5.51 -15.80 4.05
C ALA A 171 6.01 -15.29 5.41
N ARG A 172 7.18 -14.64 5.45
CA ARG A 172 7.80 -14.13 6.67
C ARG A 172 7.64 -12.62 6.87
N ILE A 173 6.92 -11.93 5.99
CA ILE A 173 6.65 -10.50 6.17
C ILE A 173 5.75 -10.32 7.39
N PRO A 174 6.20 -9.56 8.41
CA PRO A 174 5.46 -9.52 9.67
C PRO A 174 4.23 -8.62 9.60
N VAL A 175 4.22 -7.59 8.79
CA VAL A 175 3.14 -6.59 8.73
C VAL A 175 2.45 -6.65 7.38
N ALA A 176 1.12 -6.65 7.40
CA ALA A 176 0.28 -6.40 6.25
C ALA A 176 -0.42 -5.04 6.39
N TYR A 177 -0.94 -4.51 5.29
CA TYR A 177 -1.69 -3.27 5.29
C TYR A 177 -3.13 -3.55 4.88
N VAL A 178 -4.05 -3.37 5.82
CA VAL A 178 -5.50 -3.43 5.57
C VAL A 178 -5.93 -2.11 4.96
N CYS A 179 -6.74 -2.18 3.91
CA CYS A 179 -7.33 -1.01 3.28
C CYS A 179 -8.82 -1.22 3.02
N THR A 180 -9.63 -0.22 3.38
CA THR A 180 -11.08 -0.19 3.11
C THR A 180 -11.46 1.14 2.50
N LEU A 181 -12.68 1.24 1.97
CA LEU A 181 -13.28 2.50 1.52
C LEU A 181 -14.28 2.98 2.56
N VAL A 182 -14.02 4.13 3.14
CA VAL A 182 -14.93 4.82 4.06
C VAL A 182 -15.41 6.09 3.38
N ASP A 183 -16.68 6.17 3.08
CA ASP A 183 -17.28 7.30 2.33
C ASP A 183 -16.55 7.63 1.01
N GLY A 184 -16.05 6.57 0.34
CA GLY A 184 -15.30 6.70 -0.91
C GLY A 184 -13.82 7.05 -0.75
N VAL A 185 -13.35 7.29 0.46
CA VAL A 185 -11.94 7.55 0.77
C VAL A 185 -11.25 6.23 1.12
N PRO A 186 -10.15 5.86 0.47
CA PRO A 186 -9.38 4.69 0.84
C PRO A 186 -8.59 4.98 2.12
N LEU A 187 -8.86 4.25 3.20
CA LEU A 187 -8.15 4.36 4.47
C LEU A 187 -7.36 3.08 4.73
N MET A 188 -6.15 3.21 5.25
CA MET A 188 -5.23 2.11 5.51
C MET A 188 -4.74 2.08 6.94
N ALA A 189 -4.47 0.88 7.45
CA ALA A 189 -3.76 0.67 8.70
C ALA A 189 -2.83 -0.53 8.63
N PRO A 190 -1.71 -0.53 9.37
CA PRO A 190 -0.88 -1.71 9.54
C PRO A 190 -1.61 -2.75 10.37
N ALA A 191 -1.32 -4.02 10.11
CA ALA A 191 -1.99 -5.15 10.73
C ALA A 191 -1.03 -6.33 10.94
N LEU A 192 -1.21 -7.08 12.01
CA LEU A 192 -0.72 -8.45 12.14
C LEU A 192 -1.61 -9.37 11.30
N TRP A 193 -1.04 -10.41 10.73
CA TRP A 193 -1.77 -11.35 9.88
C TRP A 193 -1.28 -12.79 10.03
N ALA A 194 -2.17 -13.75 9.83
CA ALA A 194 -1.87 -15.17 9.81
C ALA A 194 -2.72 -15.87 8.75
N VAL A 195 -2.45 -17.13 8.48
CA VAL A 195 -3.25 -17.96 7.58
C VAL A 195 -3.54 -19.29 8.26
N ASP A 196 -4.82 -19.51 8.49
CA ASP A 196 -5.38 -20.76 9.00
C ASP A 196 -6.67 -21.05 8.22
N GLY A 197 -6.54 -21.75 7.09
CA GLY A 197 -7.64 -21.96 6.14
C GLY A 197 -8.12 -20.69 5.42
N SER A 198 -8.16 -19.57 6.12
CA SER A 198 -8.41 -18.21 5.62
C SER A 198 -7.32 -17.26 6.11
N VAL A 199 -7.35 -16.01 5.70
CA VAL A 199 -6.42 -15.00 6.22
C VAL A 199 -7.04 -14.35 7.46
N SER A 200 -6.39 -14.53 8.60
CA SER A 200 -6.70 -13.85 9.86
C SER A 200 -5.90 -12.56 9.96
N VAL A 201 -6.53 -11.49 10.44
CA VAL A 201 -5.91 -10.16 10.56
C VAL A 201 -6.30 -9.54 11.90
N VAL A 202 -5.35 -8.86 12.57
CA VAL A 202 -5.64 -8.03 13.74
C VAL A 202 -5.19 -6.61 13.49
N ILE A 203 -6.10 -5.66 13.66
CA ILE A 203 -5.88 -4.23 13.51
C ILE A 203 -6.15 -3.48 14.82
N GLY A 204 -5.26 -2.54 15.17
CA GLY A 204 -5.38 -1.74 16.38
C GLY A 204 -6.40 -0.58 16.31
N VAL A 205 -6.88 -0.24 15.11
CA VAL A 205 -7.64 0.99 14.83
C VAL A 205 -8.94 0.72 14.06
N ALA A 206 -9.73 -0.21 14.53
CA ALA A 206 -10.93 -0.71 13.84
C ALA A 206 -11.95 0.37 13.47
N GLY A 207 -12.26 1.27 14.37
CA GLY A 207 -13.25 2.34 14.14
C GLY A 207 -12.87 3.28 13.01
N PHE A 208 -11.58 3.52 12.82
CA PHE A 208 -11.04 4.35 11.76
C PHE A 208 -11.29 3.77 10.35
N LEU A 209 -11.23 2.45 10.21
CA LEU A 209 -11.43 1.76 8.93
C LEU A 209 -12.90 1.46 8.61
N GLY A 210 -13.84 1.86 9.45
CA GLY A 210 -15.27 1.63 9.23
C GLY A 210 -15.69 0.16 9.23
N ILE A 211 -14.84 -0.76 9.73
CA ILE A 211 -15.13 -2.19 9.77
C ILE A 211 -15.89 -2.50 11.06
N SER A 212 -17.23 -2.52 11.00
CA SER A 212 -18.07 -2.89 12.15
C SER A 212 -18.40 -4.38 12.17
N ARG A 213 -18.83 -4.96 11.05
CA ARG A 213 -19.16 -6.39 10.91
C ARG A 213 -18.61 -7.01 9.65
N ARG A 214 -18.82 -6.37 8.51
CA ARG A 214 -18.38 -6.82 7.19
C ARG A 214 -18.02 -5.63 6.32
N ALA A 215 -16.87 -5.69 5.65
CA ALA A 215 -16.43 -4.63 4.73
C ALA A 215 -15.72 -5.22 3.53
N ALA A 216 -15.96 -4.63 2.35
CA ALA A 216 -15.13 -4.88 1.18
C ALA A 216 -13.80 -4.13 1.34
N GLY A 217 -12.71 -4.77 0.96
CA GLY A 217 -11.41 -4.14 1.11
C GLY A 217 -10.27 -4.95 0.51
N GLY A 218 -9.07 -4.61 0.90
CA GLY A 218 -7.88 -5.30 0.46
C GLY A 218 -6.82 -5.42 1.54
N LEU A 219 -5.97 -6.39 1.34
CA LEU A 219 -4.82 -6.68 2.18
C LEU A 219 -3.56 -6.66 1.32
N ALA A 220 -2.64 -5.75 1.61
CA ALA A 220 -1.35 -5.66 0.94
C ALA A 220 -0.26 -6.24 1.83
N ILE A 221 0.57 -7.11 1.26
CA ILE A 221 1.75 -7.70 1.91
C ILE A 221 2.91 -7.48 0.95
N GLU A 222 3.97 -6.80 1.40
CA GLU A 222 5.04 -6.45 0.49
C GLU A 222 6.42 -6.48 1.15
N SER A 223 7.41 -6.83 0.35
CA SER A 223 8.83 -6.74 0.67
C SER A 223 9.47 -5.74 -0.28
N HIS A 224 9.70 -4.52 0.20
CA HIS A 224 10.37 -3.52 -0.61
C HIS A 224 11.89 -3.61 -0.48
N HIS A 225 12.57 -3.21 -1.54
CA HIS A 225 14.00 -3.05 -1.56
C HIS A 225 14.35 -1.57 -1.68
N ALA A 226 15.09 -1.03 -0.73
CA ALA A 226 15.36 0.41 -0.61
C ALA A 226 15.94 1.08 -1.87
N TYR A 227 16.59 0.31 -2.75
CA TYR A 227 17.35 0.85 -3.88
C TYR A 227 17.01 0.20 -5.23
N ARG A 228 16.18 -0.85 -5.29
CA ARG A 228 15.97 -1.64 -6.51
C ARG A 228 14.49 -1.98 -6.69
N ALA A 229 13.79 -1.22 -7.52
CA ALA A 229 12.39 -1.49 -7.84
C ALA A 229 12.18 -2.89 -8.46
N THR A 230 13.14 -3.39 -9.25
CA THR A 230 13.12 -4.73 -9.85
C THR A 230 13.17 -5.88 -8.83
N ARG A 231 13.55 -5.60 -7.58
CA ARG A 231 13.62 -6.58 -6.49
C ARG A 231 12.45 -6.50 -5.51
N MET A 232 11.53 -5.57 -5.72
CA MET A 232 10.32 -5.50 -4.91
C MET A 232 9.42 -6.70 -5.21
N VAL A 233 8.91 -7.33 -4.16
CA VAL A 233 7.97 -8.45 -4.25
C VAL A 233 6.79 -8.14 -3.37
N GLY A 234 5.58 -8.34 -3.87
CA GLY A 234 4.39 -8.12 -3.06
C GLY A 234 3.17 -8.83 -3.61
N ALA A 235 2.12 -8.81 -2.80
CA ALA A 235 0.80 -9.26 -3.16
C ALA A 235 -0.24 -8.30 -2.60
N TYR A 236 -1.28 -8.08 -3.37
CA TYR A 236 -2.47 -7.36 -2.97
C TYR A 236 -3.68 -8.25 -3.16
N LEU A 237 -4.30 -8.62 -2.06
CA LEU A 237 -5.49 -9.46 -2.02
C LEU A 237 -6.72 -8.54 -1.95
N ARG A 238 -7.72 -8.80 -2.76
CA ARG A 238 -9.03 -8.12 -2.73
C ARG A 238 -10.08 -9.11 -2.27
N GLY A 239 -10.97 -8.65 -1.39
CA GLY A 239 -11.97 -9.54 -0.82
C GLY A 239 -12.82 -8.84 0.25
N ARG A 240 -13.19 -9.60 1.26
CA ARG A 240 -14.07 -9.12 2.32
C ARG A 240 -13.48 -9.42 3.69
N PHE A 241 -13.54 -8.42 4.54
CA PHE A 241 -13.29 -8.56 5.97
C PHE A 241 -14.59 -8.87 6.68
N THR A 242 -14.53 -9.78 7.64
CA THR A 242 -15.62 -10.08 8.58
C THR A 242 -15.03 -10.06 9.99
N ALA A 243 -15.70 -9.41 10.93
CA ALA A 243 -15.28 -9.43 12.34
C ALA A 243 -15.29 -10.88 12.85
N ASP A 244 -14.15 -11.31 13.38
CA ASP A 244 -13.92 -12.66 13.89
C ASP A 244 -12.97 -12.60 15.11
N PRO A 245 -13.50 -12.67 16.33
CA PRO A 245 -12.66 -12.69 17.52
C PRO A 245 -11.64 -13.83 17.53
N ASP A 246 -11.98 -14.99 16.99
CA ASP A 246 -11.12 -16.19 16.99
C ASP A 246 -9.88 -16.02 16.08
N ALA A 247 -9.91 -15.03 15.17
CA ALA A 247 -8.75 -14.70 14.33
C ALA A 247 -7.49 -14.34 15.14
N LYS A 248 -7.65 -13.90 16.39
CA LYS A 248 -6.54 -13.49 17.27
C LYS A 248 -5.66 -14.65 17.71
N ALA A 249 -6.25 -15.83 17.93
CA ALA A 249 -5.49 -17.02 18.35
C ALA A 249 -4.44 -17.43 17.31
N GLY A 250 -4.81 -17.52 16.03
CA GLY A 250 -3.86 -17.83 14.95
C GLY A 250 -2.77 -16.75 14.78
N ILE A 251 -3.09 -15.50 15.10
CA ILE A 251 -2.10 -14.41 15.13
C ILE A 251 -1.11 -14.63 16.29
N ALA A 252 -1.61 -14.89 17.51
CA ALA A 252 -0.75 -15.14 18.66
C ALA A 252 0.21 -16.32 18.40
N GLU A 253 -0.28 -17.40 17.84
CA GLU A 253 0.54 -18.58 17.46
C GLU A 253 1.64 -18.20 16.45
N ARG A 254 1.27 -17.52 15.36
CA ARG A 254 2.24 -17.14 14.32
C ARG A 254 3.38 -16.28 14.83
N TYR A 255 3.10 -15.38 15.77
CA TYR A 255 4.07 -14.41 16.30
C TYR A 255 4.68 -14.86 17.63
N GLY A 256 4.32 -16.04 18.14
CA GLY A 256 4.81 -16.54 19.43
C GLY A 256 4.46 -15.61 20.59
N LEU A 257 3.26 -15.02 20.58
CA LEU A 257 2.80 -14.11 21.64
C LEU A 257 2.26 -14.93 22.81
N GLU A 258 2.55 -14.48 24.04
CA GLU A 258 2.04 -15.11 25.27
C GLU A 258 0.53 -14.89 25.47
N SER A 259 -0.03 -13.86 24.83
CA SER A 259 -1.45 -13.52 24.88
C SER A 259 -1.94 -13.01 23.53
N GLU A 260 -3.25 -13.03 23.35
CA GLU A 260 -3.86 -12.49 22.15
C GLU A 260 -3.56 -10.99 21.97
N PRO A 261 -3.24 -10.55 20.74
CA PRO A 261 -2.96 -9.14 20.50
C PRO A 261 -4.21 -8.26 20.71
N ALA A 262 -3.99 -7.05 21.21
CA ALA A 262 -5.04 -6.05 21.31
C ALA A 262 -5.54 -5.63 19.92
N GLY A 263 -6.82 -5.24 19.83
CA GLY A 263 -7.42 -4.77 18.59
C GLY A 263 -8.59 -5.61 18.11
N LEU A 264 -9.06 -5.32 16.91
CA LEU A 264 -10.14 -6.06 16.24
C LEU A 264 -9.58 -7.23 15.46
N GLY A 265 -10.02 -8.45 15.79
CA GLY A 265 -9.78 -9.65 15.00
C GLY A 265 -10.73 -9.68 13.79
N LEU A 266 -10.17 -9.98 12.62
CA LEU A 266 -10.88 -10.06 11.36
C LEU A 266 -10.49 -11.31 10.61
N ARG A 267 -11.45 -11.93 9.97
CA ARG A 267 -11.25 -12.92 8.91
C ARG A 267 -11.33 -12.23 7.55
N PHE A 268 -10.38 -12.51 6.69
CA PHE A 268 -10.35 -11.97 5.34
C PHE A 268 -10.52 -13.09 4.31
N GLU A 269 -11.60 -13.02 3.56
CA GLU A 269 -11.91 -13.92 2.45
C GLU A 269 -11.41 -13.28 1.16
N ALA A 270 -10.26 -13.75 0.65
CA ALA A 270 -9.70 -13.26 -0.60
C ALA A 270 -10.51 -13.78 -1.78
N GLU A 271 -10.95 -12.87 -2.66
CA GLU A 271 -11.65 -13.20 -3.93
C GLU A 271 -10.65 -13.14 -5.11
N ARG A 272 -9.67 -12.25 -5.04
CA ARG A 272 -8.69 -12.04 -6.10
C ARG A 272 -7.33 -11.65 -5.52
N ALA A 273 -6.27 -12.21 -6.09
CA ALA A 273 -4.88 -11.87 -5.76
C ALA A 273 -4.20 -11.20 -6.94
N THR A 274 -3.55 -10.09 -6.70
CA THR A 274 -2.61 -9.46 -7.63
C THR A 274 -1.23 -9.50 -6.99
N TRP A 275 -0.24 -10.03 -7.67
CA TRP A 275 1.13 -10.07 -7.15
C TRP A 275 2.09 -9.43 -8.13
N TRP A 276 3.23 -9.04 -7.62
CA TRP A 276 4.29 -8.45 -8.43
C TRP A 276 5.66 -8.92 -8.02
N ARG A 277 6.54 -8.96 -9.00
CA ARG A 277 7.98 -9.06 -8.82
C ARG A 277 8.63 -8.01 -9.71
N GLY A 278 9.14 -6.96 -9.08
CA GLY A 278 9.57 -5.76 -9.78
C GLY A 278 8.41 -5.08 -10.51
N PHE A 279 8.50 -5.00 -11.83
CA PHE A 279 7.48 -4.38 -12.69
C PHE A 279 6.52 -5.38 -13.33
N ASN A 280 6.73 -6.68 -13.14
CA ASN A 280 5.83 -7.71 -13.65
C ASN A 280 4.68 -7.89 -12.65
N LEU A 281 3.46 -7.64 -13.13
CA LEU A 281 2.22 -7.80 -12.38
C LEU A 281 1.37 -8.90 -13.00
N GLU A 282 0.82 -9.75 -12.16
CA GLU A 282 -0.12 -10.79 -12.53
C GLU A 282 -1.31 -10.80 -11.58
N THR A 283 -2.45 -11.27 -12.06
CA THR A 283 -3.68 -11.34 -11.25
C THR A 283 -4.40 -12.66 -11.51
N ALA A 284 -4.87 -13.30 -10.45
CA ALA A 284 -5.72 -14.48 -10.51
C ALA A 284 -6.87 -14.37 -9.52
N GLU A 285 -7.92 -15.14 -9.78
CA GLU A 285 -8.95 -15.42 -8.79
C GLU A 285 -8.41 -16.38 -7.73
N VAL A 286 -8.84 -16.19 -6.49
CA VAL A 286 -8.47 -17.08 -5.39
C VAL A 286 -9.56 -18.13 -5.26
N GLU A 287 -9.18 -19.39 -5.50
CA GLU A 287 -10.08 -20.51 -5.24
C GLU A 287 -10.44 -20.54 -3.76
N GLN A 288 -11.72 -20.39 -3.46
CA GLN A 288 -12.19 -20.57 -2.10
C GLN A 288 -12.24 -22.08 -1.81
N PRO A 289 -11.71 -22.54 -0.65
CA PRO A 289 -11.90 -23.91 -0.25
C PRO A 289 -13.41 -24.20 -0.22
N ALA A 290 -13.83 -25.28 -0.89
CA ALA A 290 -15.22 -25.68 -0.94
C ALA A 290 -15.77 -25.73 0.49
N THR A 291 -16.76 -24.90 0.78
CA THR A 291 -17.42 -24.86 2.08
C THR A 291 -17.96 -26.25 2.33
N ARG A 292 -17.35 -27.04 3.25
CA ARG A 292 -17.93 -28.29 3.73
C ARG A 292 -19.30 -27.92 4.30
N ARG A 293 -20.35 -28.15 3.54
CA ARG A 293 -21.71 -28.17 4.10
C ARG A 293 -21.70 -29.28 5.15
N VAL A 294 -21.63 -28.91 6.41
CA VAL A 294 -22.01 -29.80 7.49
C VAL A 294 -23.48 -30.05 7.30
N ALA A 295 -23.80 -31.25 6.79
CA ALA A 295 -25.18 -31.74 6.77
C ALA A 295 -25.60 -31.93 8.25
N HIS A 296 -26.54 -31.15 8.69
CA HIS A 296 -27.25 -31.34 9.96
C HIS A 296 -28.35 -32.38 9.76
#